data_ecbcff28044ee164c6aa438b0b70a06a
#
_entry.id   ecbcff28044ee164c6aa438b0b70a06a
#
_cell.length_a   1.000
_cell.length_b   1.000
_cell.length_c   1.000
_cell.angle_alpha   90.00
_cell.angle_beta   90.00
_cell.angle_gamma   90.00
#
_symmetry.space_group_name_H-M   'P 1'
#
loop_
_entity.id
_entity.type
_entity.pdbx_description
1 polymer ?
#
loop_
_entity_poly.entity_id
_entity_poly.type
_entity_poly.pdbx_seq_one_letter_code
_entity_poly.pdbx_strand_id
1 'polypeptide(L)'
;ITQRVGAYQVLHNDNKITFLDTPGHEAFTAMRARGAQSTDIVILVVAADDSVMPQTIEAINHAKAAEVPIVVAINKIDKQGANPDIVKRELSEKDVLVEDWGGKIQSVHTSAQTGEGIDDLMEAILLEAEVLDLKANQNIDCKGIVIDSRLDKGLGPVATVLIQKGTLSIGTPFICNNHP
;
A
#
# COMPACT_ATOMS: atom_id res chain seq x y z
N ILE A 1 13.76 -10.65 14.26
CA ILE A 1 12.41 -10.07 14.12
C ILE A 1 11.86 -10.57 12.79
N THR A 2 10.85 -11.43 12.86
CA THR A 2 10.19 -11.93 11.65
C THR A 2 9.23 -10.85 11.17
N GLN A 3 9.65 -10.02 10.23
CA GLN A 3 8.78 -9.06 9.57
C GLN A 3 7.99 -9.79 8.48
N ARG A 4 6.68 -9.63 8.49
CA ARG A 4 5.75 -10.26 7.53
C ARG A 4 4.94 -9.19 6.83
N VAL A 5 4.43 -9.51 5.65
CA VAL A 5 3.42 -8.66 5.02
C VAL A 5 2.16 -8.74 5.88
N GLY A 6 1.73 -7.61 6.40
CA GLY A 6 0.47 -7.46 7.12
C GLY A 6 -0.65 -7.12 6.14
N ALA A 7 -1.81 -7.72 6.31
CA ALA A 7 -3.01 -7.30 5.59
C ALA A 7 -4.10 -6.99 6.61
N TYR A 8 -4.72 -5.83 6.48
CA TYR A 8 -5.84 -5.43 7.32
C TYR A 8 -6.81 -4.54 6.54
N GLN A 9 -8.06 -4.57 6.95
CA GLN A 9 -9.14 -3.85 6.29
C GLN A 9 -9.67 -2.75 7.20
N VAL A 10 -9.84 -1.56 6.65
CA VAL A 10 -10.38 -0.38 7.33
C VAL A 10 -11.67 0.04 6.62
N LEU A 11 -12.66 0.45 7.39
CA LEU A 11 -13.89 1.08 6.89
C LEU A 11 -13.76 2.60 7.07
N HIS A 12 -13.84 3.35 5.96
CA HIS A 12 -13.86 4.80 5.98
C HIS A 12 -14.97 5.32 5.06
N ASN A 13 -15.92 6.10 5.60
CA ASN A 13 -17.08 6.63 4.86
C ASN A 13 -17.82 5.54 4.04
N ASP A 14 -18.12 4.40 4.69
CA ASP A 14 -18.75 3.21 4.09
C ASP A 14 -17.94 2.50 3.00
N ASN A 15 -16.73 2.96 2.70
CA ASN A 15 -15.79 2.32 1.79
C ASN A 15 -14.82 1.42 2.54
N LYS A 16 -14.60 0.22 2.01
CA LYS A 16 -13.63 -0.73 2.55
C LYS A 16 -12.31 -0.57 1.83
N ILE A 17 -11.25 -0.29 2.59
CA ILE A 17 -9.89 -0.20 2.07
C ILE A 17 -9.07 -1.31 2.71
N THR A 18 -8.42 -2.12 1.88
CA THR A 18 -7.51 -3.18 2.35
C THR A 18 -6.08 -2.70 2.22
N PHE A 19 -5.40 -2.56 3.35
CA PHE A 19 -4.00 -2.20 3.40
C PHE A 19 -3.12 -3.44 3.38
N LEU A 20 -2.08 -3.41 2.57
CA LEU A 20 -0.96 -4.35 2.60
C LEU A 20 0.26 -3.62 3.15
N ASP A 21 0.64 -3.94 4.37
CA ASP A 21 1.84 -3.38 4.99
C ASP A 21 3.06 -4.21 4.61
N THR A 22 4.03 -3.58 3.96
CA THR A 22 5.29 -4.20 3.55
C THR A 22 6.44 -3.63 4.37
N PRO A 23 7.34 -4.49 4.88
CA PRO A 23 8.49 -4.02 5.65
C PRO A 23 9.37 -3.07 4.84
N GLY A 24 9.76 -1.95 5.45
CA GLY A 24 10.59 -0.91 4.81
C GLY A 24 12.09 -1.21 4.76
N HIS A 25 12.57 -2.28 5.41
CA HIS A 25 14.00 -2.61 5.47
C HIS A 25 14.55 -3.13 4.12
N GLU A 26 15.80 -2.82 3.79
CA GLU A 26 16.47 -3.21 2.52
C GLU A 26 16.36 -4.71 2.20
N ALA A 27 16.36 -5.57 3.20
CA ALA A 27 16.27 -7.02 3.04
C ALA A 27 14.94 -7.52 2.42
N PHE A 28 13.92 -6.65 2.26
CA PHE A 28 12.57 -7.05 1.87
C PHE A 28 12.12 -6.53 0.50
N THR A 29 13.05 -6.30 -0.42
CA THR A 29 12.80 -5.84 -1.80
C THR A 29 11.75 -6.68 -2.53
N ALA A 30 11.84 -8.01 -2.45
CA ALA A 30 10.88 -8.91 -3.11
C ALA A 30 9.46 -8.79 -2.53
N MET A 31 9.33 -8.48 -1.23
CA MET A 31 8.02 -8.26 -0.60
C MET A 31 7.40 -6.96 -1.07
N ARG A 32 8.19 -5.87 -1.21
CA ARG A 32 7.71 -4.59 -1.76
C ARG A 32 7.30 -4.72 -3.21
N ALA A 33 8.10 -5.40 -4.04
CA ALA A 33 7.75 -5.66 -5.43
C ALA A 33 6.45 -6.46 -5.58
N ARG A 34 6.26 -7.50 -4.77
CA ARG A 34 5.02 -8.29 -4.75
C ARG A 34 3.85 -7.46 -4.24
N GLY A 35 4.06 -6.64 -3.20
CA GLY A 35 3.07 -5.71 -2.69
C GLY A 35 2.57 -4.79 -3.80
N ALA A 36 3.45 -4.08 -4.49
CA ALA A 36 3.10 -3.18 -5.58
C ALA A 36 2.34 -3.89 -6.71
N GLN A 37 2.73 -5.10 -7.10
CA GLN A 37 2.04 -5.89 -8.13
C GLN A 37 0.66 -6.40 -7.72
N SER A 38 0.35 -6.38 -6.43
CA SER A 38 -0.88 -6.94 -5.86
C SER A 38 -1.87 -5.87 -5.41
N THR A 39 -1.52 -4.60 -5.53
CA THR A 39 -2.31 -3.46 -5.06
C THR A 39 -2.79 -2.59 -6.20
N ASP A 40 -3.84 -1.83 -5.96
CA ASP A 40 -4.39 -0.85 -6.92
C ASP A 40 -3.73 0.51 -6.76
N ILE A 41 -3.28 0.86 -5.56
CA ILE A 41 -2.66 2.14 -5.22
C ILE A 41 -1.49 1.88 -4.26
N VAL A 42 -0.40 2.58 -4.43
CA VAL A 42 0.75 2.57 -3.51
C VAL A 42 0.74 3.84 -2.66
N ILE A 43 0.77 3.69 -1.35
CA ILE A 43 1.01 4.80 -0.43
C ILE A 43 2.50 4.87 -0.14
N LEU A 44 3.14 5.94 -0.58
CA LEU A 44 4.54 6.21 -0.34
C LEU A 44 4.68 7.06 0.92
N VAL A 45 5.11 6.44 2.01
CA VAL A 45 5.29 7.15 3.29
C VAL A 45 6.72 7.65 3.40
N VAL A 46 6.88 8.97 3.55
CA VAL A 46 8.17 9.64 3.72
C VAL A 46 8.12 10.51 4.97
N ALA A 47 9.15 10.45 5.80
CA ALA A 47 9.20 11.27 7.00
C ALA A 47 9.60 12.71 6.67
N ALA A 48 8.88 13.69 7.22
CA ALA A 48 9.14 15.12 7.01
C ALA A 48 10.44 15.62 7.69
N ASP A 49 10.96 14.84 8.63
CA ASP A 49 12.20 15.11 9.37
C ASP A 49 13.42 14.38 8.76
N ASP A 50 13.25 13.73 7.62
CA ASP A 50 14.27 12.90 6.96
C ASP A 50 14.32 13.22 5.45
N SER A 51 15.29 12.66 4.76
CA SER A 51 15.44 12.75 3.30
C SER A 51 14.77 11.60 2.60
N VAL A 52 14.64 11.68 1.26
CA VAL A 52 14.21 10.55 0.44
C VAL A 52 15.29 9.46 0.47
N MET A 53 15.07 8.44 1.27
CA MET A 53 16.00 7.34 1.53
C MET A 53 16.07 6.34 0.34
N PRO A 54 17.12 5.51 0.23
CA PRO A 54 17.23 4.50 -0.81
C PRO A 54 16.01 3.56 -0.91
N GLN A 55 15.43 3.19 0.23
CA GLN A 55 14.22 2.35 0.29
C GLN A 55 12.99 3.06 -0.31
N THR A 56 12.91 4.39 -0.16
CA THR A 56 11.87 5.21 -0.78
C THR A 56 12.00 5.20 -2.30
N ILE A 57 13.23 5.36 -2.80
CA ILE A 57 13.53 5.31 -4.24
C ILE A 57 13.18 3.93 -4.81
N GLU A 58 13.52 2.88 -4.10
CA GLU A 58 13.18 1.51 -4.48
C GLU A 58 11.66 1.31 -4.54
N ALA A 59 10.91 1.79 -3.54
CA ALA A 59 9.45 1.72 -3.53
C ALA A 59 8.82 2.48 -4.72
N ILE A 60 9.35 3.66 -5.06
CA ILE A 60 8.94 4.42 -6.25
C ILE A 60 9.16 3.59 -7.52
N ASN A 61 10.34 2.97 -7.66
CA ASN A 61 10.66 2.14 -8.83
C ASN A 61 9.75 0.93 -8.94
N HIS A 62 9.40 0.28 -7.84
CA HIS A 62 8.45 -0.85 -7.83
C HIS A 62 7.04 -0.42 -8.23
N ALA A 63 6.55 0.72 -7.71
CA ALA A 63 5.26 1.25 -8.10
C ALA A 63 5.20 1.59 -9.59
N LYS A 64 6.25 2.27 -10.11
CA LYS A 64 6.38 2.60 -11.53
C LYS A 64 6.45 1.35 -12.41
N ALA A 65 7.24 0.35 -12.03
CA ALA A 65 7.37 -0.90 -12.77
C ALA A 65 6.07 -1.73 -12.79
N ALA A 66 5.25 -1.60 -11.76
CA ALA A 66 3.94 -2.22 -11.67
C ALA A 66 2.82 -1.38 -12.32
N GLU A 67 3.14 -0.16 -12.80
CA GLU A 67 2.19 0.82 -13.35
C GLU A 67 1.06 1.17 -12.36
N VAL A 68 1.37 1.18 -11.07
CA VAL A 68 0.42 1.47 -9.99
C VAL A 68 0.58 2.95 -9.58
N PRO A 69 -0.51 3.72 -9.47
CA PRO A 69 -0.46 5.10 -9.02
C PRO A 69 0.04 5.22 -7.58
N ILE A 70 0.67 6.36 -7.30
CA ILE A 70 1.26 6.67 -6.01
C ILE A 70 0.46 7.80 -5.36
N VAL A 71 0.14 7.64 -4.08
CA VAL A 71 -0.27 8.72 -3.17
C VAL A 71 0.85 8.92 -2.16
N VAL A 72 1.29 10.15 -1.94
CA VAL A 72 2.39 10.46 -1.03
C VAL A 72 1.84 10.86 0.34
N ALA A 73 2.29 10.19 1.40
CA ALA A 73 2.04 10.56 2.78
C ALA A 73 3.35 11.10 3.41
N ILE A 74 3.44 12.42 3.60
CA ILE A 74 4.57 13.06 4.28
C ILE A 74 4.29 13.03 5.77
N ASN A 75 4.89 12.06 6.45
CA ASN A 75 4.61 11.74 7.85
C ASN A 75 5.56 12.47 8.81
N LYS A 76 5.22 12.45 10.10
CA LYS A 76 5.96 13.07 11.21
C LYS A 76 6.01 14.62 11.12
N ILE A 77 4.97 15.24 10.61
CA ILE A 77 4.87 16.70 10.54
C ILE A 77 4.86 17.37 11.93
N ASP A 78 4.53 16.62 12.97
CA ASP A 78 4.55 17.04 14.37
C ASP A 78 5.97 17.21 14.94
N LYS A 79 7.00 16.70 14.26
CA LYS A 79 8.36 16.77 14.76
C LYS A 79 9.01 18.12 14.52
N GLN A 80 9.85 18.51 15.48
CA GLN A 80 10.71 19.66 15.32
C GLN A 80 11.71 19.42 14.18
N GLY A 81 11.78 20.36 13.23
CA GLY A 81 12.63 20.25 12.03
C GLY A 81 11.93 19.58 10.83
N ALA A 82 10.67 19.17 10.97
CA ALA A 82 9.88 18.70 9.85
C ALA A 82 9.82 19.74 8.73
N ASN A 83 10.18 19.35 7.52
CA ASN A 83 10.15 20.22 6.34
C ASN A 83 9.59 19.48 5.12
N PRO A 84 8.25 19.46 4.95
CA PRO A 84 7.60 18.81 3.83
C PRO A 84 8.07 19.29 2.45
N ASP A 85 8.46 20.56 2.31
CA ASP A 85 8.89 21.10 1.02
C ASP A 85 10.22 20.55 0.54
N ILE A 86 11.13 20.21 1.46
CA ILE A 86 12.37 19.51 1.10
C ILE A 86 12.04 18.14 0.54
N VAL A 87 11.15 17.40 1.21
CA VAL A 87 10.71 16.07 0.76
C VAL A 87 10.06 16.15 -0.63
N LYS A 88 9.14 17.10 -0.85
CA LYS A 88 8.49 17.31 -2.17
C LYS A 88 9.52 17.61 -3.27
N ARG A 89 10.54 18.41 -2.98
CA ARG A 89 11.62 18.70 -3.93
C ARG A 89 12.42 17.44 -4.28
N GLU A 90 12.84 16.68 -3.27
CA GLU A 90 13.60 15.44 -3.49
C GLU A 90 12.78 14.37 -4.23
N LEU A 91 11.48 14.29 -3.97
CA LEU A 91 10.56 13.42 -4.72
C LEU A 91 10.44 13.86 -6.18
N SER A 92 10.40 15.17 -6.45
CA SER A 92 10.33 15.69 -7.83
C SER A 92 11.57 15.30 -8.65
N GLU A 93 12.76 15.25 -8.02
CA GLU A 93 14.00 14.77 -8.64
C GLU A 93 13.95 13.26 -9.00
N LYS A 94 12.98 12.53 -8.49
CA LYS A 94 12.71 11.11 -8.76
C LYS A 94 11.48 10.89 -9.64
N ASP A 95 11.04 11.93 -10.36
CA ASP A 95 9.82 11.92 -11.19
C ASP A 95 8.55 11.59 -10.41
N VAL A 96 8.49 11.98 -9.14
CA VAL A 96 7.29 11.97 -8.29
C VAL A 96 6.91 13.42 -8.03
N LEU A 97 6.22 14.02 -9.02
CA LEU A 97 5.82 15.42 -8.95
C LEU A 97 4.42 15.53 -8.34
N VAL A 98 4.34 16.14 -7.16
CA VAL A 98 3.10 16.32 -6.42
C VAL A 98 2.25 17.47 -6.96
N GLU A 99 0.93 17.44 -6.69
CA GLU A 99 -0.04 18.43 -7.19
C GLU A 99 0.32 19.87 -6.79
N ASP A 100 0.76 20.11 -5.57
CA ASP A 100 1.18 21.42 -5.08
C ASP A 100 2.31 22.04 -5.92
N TRP A 101 3.07 21.22 -6.63
CA TRP A 101 4.17 21.64 -7.50
C TRP A 101 3.85 21.46 -8.98
N GLY A 102 2.56 21.36 -9.33
CA GLY A 102 2.06 21.28 -10.70
C GLY A 102 2.09 19.88 -11.31
N GLY A 103 2.26 18.85 -10.48
CA GLY A 103 2.16 17.45 -10.89
C GLY A 103 0.74 16.89 -10.83
N LYS A 104 0.64 15.56 -10.77
CA LYS A 104 -0.64 14.84 -10.70
C LYS A 104 -0.73 13.93 -9.47
N ILE A 105 0.35 13.82 -8.70
CA ILE A 105 0.44 12.90 -7.56
C ILE A 105 -0.06 13.63 -6.32
N GLN A 106 -1.06 13.05 -5.67
CA GLN A 106 -1.59 13.61 -4.44
C GLN A 106 -0.56 13.48 -3.31
N SER A 107 -0.42 14.53 -2.50
CA SER A 107 0.44 14.52 -1.32
C SER A 107 -0.33 15.02 -0.11
N VAL A 108 -0.26 14.28 0.99
CA VAL A 108 -0.92 14.62 2.25
C VAL A 108 0.11 14.69 3.36
N HIS A 109 0.01 15.72 4.19
CA HIS A 109 0.82 15.85 5.40
C HIS A 109 0.17 15.09 6.54
N THR A 110 0.90 14.21 7.19
CA THR A 110 0.36 13.33 8.23
C THR A 110 1.22 13.28 9.48
N SER A 111 0.60 12.98 10.60
CA SER A 111 1.27 12.57 11.83
C SER A 111 0.60 11.32 12.38
N ALA A 112 1.27 10.19 12.29
CA ALA A 112 0.80 8.96 12.88
C ALA A 112 0.72 9.03 14.43
N GLN A 113 1.44 9.96 15.05
CA GLN A 113 1.44 10.15 16.49
C GLN A 113 0.21 10.94 16.97
N THR A 114 -0.16 11.99 16.25
CA THR A 114 -1.29 12.87 16.63
C THR A 114 -2.59 12.49 15.94
N GLY A 115 -2.54 11.74 14.84
CA GLY A 115 -3.68 11.43 13.97
C GLY A 115 -3.96 12.51 12.94
N GLU A 116 -3.19 13.61 12.93
CA GLU A 116 -3.37 14.71 11.98
C GLU A 116 -3.18 14.23 10.54
N GLY A 117 -4.06 14.66 9.63
CA GLY A 117 -4.00 14.36 8.20
C GLY A 117 -4.33 12.91 7.81
N ILE A 118 -4.71 12.04 8.76
CA ILE A 118 -5.06 10.64 8.44
C ILE A 118 -6.37 10.57 7.65
N ASP A 119 -7.36 11.36 8.01
CA ASP A 119 -8.63 11.41 7.27
C ASP A 119 -8.43 11.96 5.86
N ASP A 120 -7.61 13.01 5.70
CA ASP A 120 -7.23 13.57 4.40
C ASP A 120 -6.51 12.53 3.53
N LEU A 121 -5.64 11.71 4.13
CA LEU A 121 -4.97 10.61 3.42
C LEU A 121 -5.98 9.56 2.95
N MET A 122 -6.96 9.20 3.78
CA MET A 122 -8.00 8.26 3.42
C MET A 122 -8.88 8.80 2.28
N GLU A 123 -9.21 10.08 2.30
CA GLU A 123 -9.94 10.75 1.21
C GLU A 123 -9.12 10.79 -0.09
N ALA A 124 -7.83 11.09 -0.01
CA ALA A 124 -6.93 11.06 -1.18
C ALA A 124 -6.88 9.67 -1.83
N ILE A 125 -6.80 8.61 -1.02
CA ILE A 125 -6.83 7.23 -1.51
C ILE A 125 -8.16 6.91 -2.19
N LEU A 126 -9.28 7.31 -1.60
CA LEU A 126 -10.61 7.06 -2.16
C LEU A 126 -10.81 7.83 -3.47
N LEU A 127 -10.32 9.07 -3.56
CA LEU A 127 -10.37 9.87 -4.77
C LEU A 127 -9.55 9.22 -5.91
N GLU A 128 -8.36 8.73 -5.61
CA GLU A 128 -7.54 8.00 -6.58
C GLU A 128 -8.22 6.70 -7.03
N ALA A 129 -8.84 5.97 -6.09
CA ALA A 129 -9.61 4.76 -6.40
C ALA A 129 -10.82 5.04 -7.30
N GLU A 130 -11.48 6.19 -7.14
CA GLU A 130 -12.58 6.63 -7.98
C GLU A 130 -12.10 6.95 -9.40
N VAL A 131 -10.97 7.64 -9.53
CA VAL A 131 -10.34 7.93 -10.83
C VAL A 131 -9.98 6.64 -11.58
N LEU A 132 -9.51 5.62 -10.87
CA LEU A 132 -9.19 4.31 -11.43
C LEU A 132 -10.43 3.49 -11.82
N ASP A 133 -11.64 3.89 -11.40
CA ASP A 133 -12.90 3.18 -11.64
C ASP A 133 -12.81 1.67 -11.27
N LEU A 134 -12.27 1.39 -10.08
CA LEU A 134 -12.00 0.03 -9.63
C LEU A 134 -13.29 -0.78 -9.48
N LYS A 135 -13.36 -1.91 -10.19
CA LYS A 135 -14.54 -2.80 -10.21
C LYS A 135 -14.12 -4.25 -10.02
N ALA A 136 -14.88 -4.97 -9.23
CA ALA A 136 -14.73 -6.41 -9.07
C ALA A 136 -16.08 -7.12 -9.18
N ASN A 137 -16.12 -8.22 -9.92
CA ASN A 137 -17.29 -9.08 -9.98
C ASN A 137 -17.23 -10.11 -8.85
N GLN A 138 -18.23 -10.10 -7.98
CA GLN A 138 -18.33 -11.03 -6.85
C GLN A 138 -19.00 -12.38 -7.23
N ASN A 139 -19.71 -12.45 -8.36
CA ASN A 139 -20.50 -13.59 -8.80
C ASN A 139 -19.76 -14.50 -9.80
N ILE A 140 -18.45 -14.58 -9.67
CA ILE A 140 -17.58 -15.47 -10.45
C ILE A 140 -16.71 -16.30 -9.54
N ASP A 141 -16.01 -17.28 -10.10
CA ASP A 141 -15.02 -18.07 -9.37
C ASP A 141 -13.97 -17.14 -8.71
N CYS A 142 -13.66 -17.48 -7.46
CA CYS A 142 -12.71 -16.70 -6.67
C CYS A 142 -11.31 -16.73 -7.30
N LYS A 143 -10.70 -15.55 -7.43
CA LYS A 143 -9.30 -15.39 -7.75
C LYS A 143 -8.64 -14.48 -6.72
N GLY A 144 -7.54 -14.92 -6.17
CA GLY A 144 -6.77 -14.15 -5.19
C GLY A 144 -5.28 -14.45 -5.25
N ILE A 145 -4.54 -13.75 -4.44
CA ILE A 145 -3.08 -13.88 -4.29
C ILE A 145 -2.77 -14.27 -2.86
N VAL A 146 -1.91 -15.28 -2.68
CA VAL A 146 -1.40 -15.63 -1.35
C VAL A 146 -0.37 -14.58 -0.93
N ILE A 147 -0.67 -13.86 0.14
CA ILE A 147 0.18 -12.79 0.69
C ILE A 147 1.19 -13.37 1.68
N ASP A 148 0.72 -14.25 2.56
CA ASP A 148 1.52 -14.89 3.61
C ASP A 148 1.05 -16.32 3.83
N SER A 149 1.97 -17.18 4.26
CA SER A 149 1.63 -18.54 4.66
C SER A 149 2.48 -18.96 5.87
N ARG A 150 1.87 -19.70 6.77
CA ARG A 150 2.52 -20.19 7.98
C ARG A 150 1.98 -21.55 8.41
N LEU A 151 2.79 -22.25 9.17
CA LEU A 151 2.35 -23.43 9.90
C LEU A 151 1.89 -23.00 11.30
N ASP A 152 0.59 -23.07 11.54
CA ASP A 152 0.00 -22.80 12.85
C ASP A 152 -0.01 -24.08 13.69
N LYS A 153 0.30 -23.97 15.00
CA LYS A 153 0.38 -25.14 15.89
C LYS A 153 -0.97 -25.83 16.14
N GLY A 154 -2.08 -25.09 15.96
CA GLY A 154 -3.42 -25.61 16.23
C GLY A 154 -4.22 -25.89 14.95
N LEU A 155 -4.05 -25.05 13.93
CA LEU A 155 -4.79 -25.09 12.68
C LEU A 155 -4.04 -25.77 11.53
N GLY A 156 -2.76 -26.08 11.71
CA GLY A 156 -1.92 -26.61 10.62
C GLY A 156 -1.50 -25.53 9.63
N PRO A 157 -1.38 -25.83 8.33
CA PRO A 157 -1.04 -24.83 7.30
C PRO A 157 -2.14 -23.78 7.17
N VAL A 158 -1.76 -22.50 7.30
CA VAL A 158 -2.65 -21.34 7.17
C VAL A 158 -2.06 -20.38 6.15
N ALA A 159 -2.88 -19.88 5.25
CA ALA A 159 -2.52 -18.84 4.29
C ALA A 159 -3.43 -17.62 4.42
N THR A 160 -2.86 -16.44 4.26
CA THR A 160 -3.59 -15.19 4.09
C THR A 160 -3.71 -14.91 2.60
N VAL A 161 -4.94 -14.78 2.12
CA VAL A 161 -5.22 -14.59 0.70
C VAL A 161 -5.90 -13.24 0.50
N LEU A 162 -5.37 -12.44 -0.43
CA LEU A 162 -6.03 -11.24 -0.93
C LEU A 162 -6.95 -11.64 -2.08
N ILE A 163 -8.26 -11.51 -1.86
CA ILE A 163 -9.25 -11.78 -2.89
C ILE A 163 -9.32 -10.58 -3.85
N GLN A 164 -9.06 -10.81 -5.13
CA GLN A 164 -9.11 -9.78 -6.17
C GLN A 164 -10.45 -9.77 -6.91
N LYS A 165 -11.11 -10.92 -7.06
CA LYS A 165 -12.43 -11.07 -7.66
C LYS A 165 -13.10 -12.37 -7.23
N GLY A 166 -14.42 -12.45 -7.41
CA GLY A 166 -15.21 -13.59 -6.99
C GLY A 166 -15.42 -13.62 -5.47
N THR A 167 -15.97 -14.72 -5.00
CA THR A 167 -16.25 -14.96 -3.58
C THR A 167 -15.67 -16.31 -3.17
N LEU A 168 -14.88 -16.33 -2.09
CA LEU A 168 -14.37 -17.55 -1.48
C LEU A 168 -15.23 -17.93 -0.28
N SER A 169 -15.89 -19.06 -0.34
CA SER A 169 -16.73 -19.58 0.75
C SER A 169 -16.04 -20.75 1.47
N ILE A 170 -16.44 -20.98 2.72
CA ILE A 170 -15.96 -22.13 3.49
C ILE A 170 -16.38 -23.42 2.76
N GLY A 171 -15.42 -24.34 2.57
CA GLY A 171 -15.64 -25.61 1.87
C GLY A 171 -15.47 -25.53 0.34
N THR A 172 -15.19 -24.36 -0.22
CA THR A 172 -14.90 -24.24 -1.66
C THR A 172 -13.52 -24.83 -1.96
N PRO A 173 -13.40 -25.82 -2.87
CA PRO A 173 -12.11 -26.30 -3.33
C PRO A 173 -11.37 -25.20 -4.09
N PHE A 174 -10.06 -25.10 -3.93
CA PHE A 174 -9.23 -24.13 -4.62
C PHE A 174 -7.93 -24.76 -5.11
N ILE A 175 -7.31 -24.13 -6.10
CA ILE A 175 -6.00 -24.53 -6.64
C ILE A 175 -5.02 -23.40 -6.36
N CYS A 176 -3.87 -23.72 -5.80
CA CYS A 176 -2.77 -22.78 -5.58
C CYS A 176 -1.53 -23.25 -6.36
N ASN A 177 -1.06 -22.45 -7.32
CA ASN A 177 0.14 -22.73 -8.14
C ASN A 177 0.16 -24.16 -8.71
N ASN A 178 -0.90 -24.61 -9.35
CA ASN A 178 -1.06 -25.97 -9.91
C ASN A 178 -1.10 -27.10 -8.87
N HIS A 179 -1.29 -26.79 -7.59
CA HIS A 179 -1.54 -27.75 -6.53
C HIS A 179 -2.95 -27.56 -5.97
N PRO A 180 -3.76 -28.65 -5.86
CA PRO A 180 -5.07 -28.59 -5.23
C PRO A 180 -5.00 -28.39 -3.70
#